data_befb71439268002199f75718448d80ba
#
_entry.id   befb71439268002199f75718448d80ba
#
_cell.length_a   1.000
_cell.length_b   1.000
_cell.length_c   1.000
_cell.angle_alpha   90.00
_cell.angle_beta   90.00
_cell.angle_gamma   90.00
#
_symmetry.space_group_name_H-M   'P 1'
#
loop_
_entity.id
_entity.type
_entity.pdbx_description
1 polymer ?
#
loop_
_entity_poly.entity_id
_entity_poly.type
_entity_poly.pdbx_seq_one_letter_code
_entity_poly.pdbx_strand_id
1 'polypeptide(L)'
;KPVEVFDDKLKELSQNMAETMDHNEGTGIAAPQVDLELNMFVIDVSWHPELENMPYTIDGAHPPLQLLMPMTMINTELETLPSETVCADEGCLSFPGIRGEVKRPERIRCTYQDLDGAKHTMEAGGWLARVIQHEYDHVKGVLFIDHMPTRELKMQEAKLKKIKRKSRDWLKVHGKKK
;
A
#
# COMPACT_ATOMS: atom_id res chain seq x y z
N LYS A 1 -12.33 7.99 1.16
CA LYS A 1 -13.02 8.73 2.23
C LYS A 1 -12.17 8.69 3.49
N PRO A 2 -12.14 9.75 4.33
CA PRO A 2 -11.46 9.69 5.61
C PRO A 2 -12.16 8.71 6.57
N VAL A 3 -11.38 8.14 7.49
CA VAL A 3 -11.90 7.40 8.64
C VAL A 3 -12.22 8.42 9.74
N GLU A 4 -13.42 8.40 10.24
CA GLU A 4 -13.90 9.35 11.25
C GLU A 4 -14.07 8.70 12.64
N VAL A 5 -14.23 7.37 12.69
CA VAL A 5 -14.50 6.62 13.90
C VAL A 5 -13.38 5.62 14.15
N PHE A 6 -12.76 5.71 15.31
CA PHE A 6 -11.65 4.86 15.77
C PHE A 6 -12.16 3.95 16.88
N ASP A 7 -12.76 2.84 16.48
CA ASP A 7 -13.42 1.88 17.36
C ASP A 7 -12.87 0.45 17.18
N ASP A 8 -13.42 -0.50 17.92
CA ASP A 8 -13.02 -1.90 17.86
C ASP A 8 -13.28 -2.53 16.48
N LYS A 9 -14.28 -2.03 15.72
CA LYS A 9 -14.54 -2.50 14.35
C LYS A 9 -13.44 -2.07 13.39
N LEU A 10 -12.87 -0.89 13.59
CA LEU A 10 -11.71 -0.44 12.81
C LEU A 10 -10.48 -1.30 13.13
N LYS A 11 -10.29 -1.68 14.40
CA LYS A 11 -9.21 -2.58 14.82
C LYS A 11 -9.39 -3.98 14.22
N GLU A 12 -10.61 -4.51 14.24
CA GLU A 12 -10.95 -5.79 13.60
C GLU A 12 -10.73 -5.74 12.08
N LEU A 13 -11.13 -4.66 11.43
CA LEU A 13 -10.86 -4.46 9.99
C LEU A 13 -9.37 -4.46 9.69
N SER A 14 -8.57 -3.74 10.49
CA SER A 14 -7.12 -3.72 10.36
C SER A 14 -6.51 -5.11 10.48
N GLN A 15 -6.93 -5.88 11.47
CA GLN A 15 -6.47 -7.25 11.67
C GLN A 15 -6.84 -8.13 10.47
N ASN A 16 -8.08 -8.09 10.00
CA ASN A 16 -8.55 -8.87 8.85
C ASN A 16 -7.78 -8.52 7.57
N MET A 17 -7.43 -7.23 7.39
CA MET A 17 -6.60 -6.78 6.27
C MET A 17 -5.18 -7.32 6.40
N ALA A 18 -4.57 -7.26 7.60
CA ALA A 18 -3.25 -7.81 7.85
C ALA A 18 -3.19 -9.32 7.60
N GLU A 19 -4.17 -10.09 8.08
CA GLU A 19 -4.28 -11.53 7.83
C GLU A 19 -4.46 -11.85 6.33
N THR A 20 -5.25 -11.04 5.62
CA THR A 20 -5.43 -11.17 4.16
C THR A 20 -4.12 -10.91 3.41
N MET A 21 -3.39 -9.88 3.83
CA MET A 21 -2.09 -9.52 3.27
C MET A 21 -1.07 -10.65 3.48
N ASP A 22 -0.93 -11.13 4.71
CA ASP A 22 0.00 -12.20 5.08
C ASP A 22 -0.30 -13.51 4.35
N HIS A 23 -1.56 -13.93 4.31
CA HIS A 23 -2.00 -15.13 3.60
C HIS A 23 -1.66 -15.11 2.10
N ASN A 24 -1.57 -13.95 1.51
CA ASN A 24 -1.22 -13.77 0.09
C ASN A 24 0.24 -13.34 -0.11
N GLU A 25 1.10 -13.45 0.91
CA GLU A 25 2.52 -13.07 0.85
C GLU A 25 2.72 -11.60 0.40
N GLY A 26 1.79 -10.71 0.80
CA GLY A 26 1.83 -9.29 0.49
C GLY A 26 2.68 -8.50 1.47
N THR A 27 3.18 -7.36 1.02
CA THR A 27 3.91 -6.38 1.84
C THR A 27 3.02 -5.22 2.28
N GLY A 28 1.90 -5.05 1.60
CA GLY A 28 0.90 -4.04 1.89
C GLY A 28 -0.46 -4.42 1.32
N ILE A 29 -1.50 -3.82 1.90
CA ILE A 29 -2.87 -3.91 1.44
C ILE A 29 -3.64 -2.65 1.82
N ALA A 30 -4.33 -2.06 0.87
CA ALA A 30 -5.15 -0.88 1.08
C ALA A 30 -6.65 -1.21 1.10
N ALA A 31 -7.43 -0.46 1.86
CA ALA A 31 -8.87 -0.67 2.00
C ALA A 31 -9.63 -0.72 0.66
N PRO A 32 -9.29 0.06 -0.39
CA PRO A 32 -9.92 -0.10 -1.70
C PRO A 32 -9.76 -1.48 -2.34
N GLN A 33 -8.71 -2.23 -2.00
CA GLN A 33 -8.50 -3.58 -2.52
C GLN A 33 -9.46 -4.62 -1.91
N VAL A 34 -10.09 -4.29 -0.80
CA VAL A 34 -11.13 -5.10 -0.13
C VAL A 34 -12.53 -4.46 -0.20
N ASP A 35 -12.78 -3.65 -1.24
CA ASP A 35 -14.06 -2.99 -1.55
C ASP A 35 -14.52 -1.96 -0.49
N LEU A 36 -13.57 -1.34 0.22
CA LEU A 36 -13.83 -0.29 1.20
C LEU A 36 -13.18 1.02 0.75
N GLU A 37 -13.99 2.06 0.52
CA GLU A 37 -13.51 3.39 0.09
C GLU A 37 -12.99 4.22 1.29
N LEU A 38 -12.04 3.66 2.06
CA LEU A 38 -11.43 4.33 3.22
C LEU A 38 -9.98 4.73 2.93
N ASN A 39 -9.55 5.85 3.51
CA ASN A 39 -8.14 6.22 3.54
C ASN A 39 -7.45 5.44 4.66
N MET A 40 -7.17 4.18 4.38
CA MET A 40 -6.55 3.25 5.29
C MET A 40 -5.78 2.19 4.50
N PHE A 41 -4.60 1.84 4.97
CA PHE A 41 -3.83 0.70 4.49
C PHE A 41 -2.99 0.09 5.62
N VAL A 42 -2.58 -1.14 5.42
CA VAL A 42 -1.71 -1.90 6.32
C VAL A 42 -0.46 -2.29 5.55
N ILE A 43 0.69 -2.17 6.20
CA ILE A 43 1.99 -2.59 5.64
C ILE A 43 2.70 -3.51 6.63
N ASP A 44 3.49 -4.45 6.09
CA ASP A 44 4.43 -5.25 6.87
C ASP A 44 5.74 -5.44 6.07
N VAL A 45 6.80 -4.86 6.59
CA VAL A 45 8.16 -4.98 6.04
C VAL A 45 9.09 -5.75 6.95
N SER A 46 8.57 -6.40 8.00
CA SER A 46 9.36 -7.11 9.02
C SER A 46 10.23 -8.25 8.46
N TRP A 47 9.82 -8.82 7.34
CA TRP A 47 10.53 -9.88 6.66
C TRP A 47 11.68 -9.40 5.75
N HIS A 48 11.78 -8.08 5.51
CA HIS A 48 12.77 -7.54 4.56
C HIS A 48 14.19 -7.64 5.13
N PRO A 49 15.18 -8.16 4.37
CA PRO A 49 16.54 -8.40 4.88
C PRO A 49 17.27 -7.13 5.32
N GLU A 50 16.88 -5.96 4.80
CA GLU A 50 17.46 -4.67 5.15
C GLU A 50 16.62 -3.88 6.17
N LEU A 51 15.71 -4.53 6.89
CA LEU A 51 14.80 -3.88 7.83
C LEU A 51 15.53 -2.93 8.80
N GLU A 52 16.64 -3.38 9.39
CA GLU A 52 17.42 -2.61 10.38
C GLU A 52 18.13 -1.38 9.77
N ASN A 53 18.33 -1.39 8.45
CA ASN A 53 19.04 -0.33 7.71
C ASN A 53 18.05 0.61 6.97
N MET A 54 16.76 0.39 7.05
CA MET A 54 15.79 1.27 6.41
C MET A 54 15.84 2.66 7.04
N PRO A 55 16.01 3.72 6.24
CA PRO A 55 16.01 5.08 6.76
C PRO A 55 14.57 5.52 7.05
N TYR A 56 14.26 5.81 8.30
CA TYR A 56 12.96 6.37 8.72
C TYR A 56 13.08 7.10 10.06
N THR A 57 12.12 7.94 10.34
CA THR A 57 11.83 8.48 11.69
C THR A 57 10.32 8.54 11.85
N ILE A 58 9.85 8.38 13.09
CA ILE A 58 8.45 8.60 13.48
C ILE A 58 8.47 9.60 14.63
N ASP A 59 7.83 10.75 14.44
CA ASP A 59 7.77 11.87 15.38
C ASP A 59 9.18 12.32 15.85
N GLY A 60 10.14 12.27 14.92
CA GLY A 60 11.54 12.61 15.17
C GLY A 60 12.35 11.55 15.92
N ALA A 61 11.75 10.42 16.30
CA ALA A 61 12.39 9.29 16.92
C ALA A 61 12.63 8.14 15.91
N HIS A 62 13.40 7.14 16.34
CA HIS A 62 13.69 5.94 15.54
C HIS A 62 13.33 4.67 16.35
N PRO A 63 12.03 4.41 16.59
CA PRO A 63 11.62 3.22 17.31
C PRO A 63 11.92 1.96 16.47
N PRO A 64 12.17 0.78 17.07
CA PRO A 64 12.40 -0.45 16.32
C PRO A 64 11.24 -0.77 15.40
N LEU A 65 11.47 -0.71 14.09
CA LEU A 65 10.42 -0.88 13.05
C LEU A 65 9.74 -2.25 13.15
N GLN A 66 10.49 -3.28 13.49
CA GLN A 66 9.99 -4.63 13.68
C GLN A 66 8.85 -4.74 14.72
N LEU A 67 8.91 -3.91 15.78
CA LEU A 67 7.88 -3.90 16.83
C LEU A 67 6.60 -3.17 16.40
N LEU A 68 6.65 -2.40 15.32
CA LEU A 68 5.53 -1.63 14.79
C LEU A 68 4.77 -2.36 13.69
N MET A 69 5.33 -3.48 13.18
CA MET A 69 4.72 -4.25 12.10
C MET A 69 3.78 -5.36 12.63
N PRO A 70 2.66 -5.62 11.95
CA PRO A 70 2.12 -4.85 10.83
C PRO A 70 1.65 -3.46 11.27
N MET A 71 1.94 -2.44 10.46
CA MET A 71 1.58 -1.04 10.73
C MET A 71 0.35 -0.64 9.94
N THR A 72 -0.65 -0.08 10.63
CA THR A 72 -1.84 0.50 10.02
C THR A 72 -1.69 2.01 9.92
N MET A 73 -1.89 2.53 8.72
CA MET A 73 -1.80 3.95 8.43
C MET A 73 -3.17 4.45 7.95
N ILE A 74 -3.74 5.40 8.70
CA ILE A 74 -5.11 5.90 8.51
C ILE A 74 -5.05 7.39 8.21
N ASN A 75 -5.93 7.85 7.33
CA ASN A 75 -6.02 9.26 6.93
C ASN A 75 -4.66 9.84 6.50
N THR A 76 -3.89 9.01 5.80
CA THR A 76 -2.54 9.35 5.39
C THR A 76 -2.57 10.47 4.36
N GLU A 77 -1.69 11.47 4.57
CA GLU A 77 -1.28 12.46 3.59
C GLU A 77 0.22 12.33 3.36
N LEU A 78 0.63 12.37 2.10
CA LEU A 78 2.01 12.09 1.69
C LEU A 78 2.55 13.22 0.83
N GLU A 79 3.77 13.65 1.12
CA GLU A 79 4.58 14.55 0.29
C GLU A 79 5.92 13.89 -0.06
N THR A 80 6.42 14.19 -1.24
CA THR A 80 7.76 13.75 -1.66
C THR A 80 8.81 14.71 -1.13
N LEU A 81 9.89 14.19 -0.57
CA LEU A 81 11.03 15.00 -0.15
C LEU A 81 12.04 15.14 -1.32
N PRO A 82 12.85 16.22 -1.33
CA PRO A 82 13.94 16.34 -2.30
C PRO A 82 14.85 15.11 -2.24
N SER A 83 14.86 14.33 -3.29
CA SER A 83 15.64 13.09 -3.42
C SER A 83 15.68 12.65 -4.88
N GLU A 84 16.55 11.70 -5.19
CA GLU A 84 16.53 11.05 -6.50
C GLU A 84 15.25 10.19 -6.67
N THR A 85 15.00 9.86 -7.93
CA THR A 85 13.93 8.94 -8.31
C THR A 85 14.55 7.59 -8.61
N VAL A 86 14.15 6.57 -7.88
CA VAL A 86 14.66 5.20 -8.01
C VAL A 86 13.66 4.34 -8.77
N CYS A 87 14.18 3.58 -9.74
CA CYS A 87 13.41 2.59 -10.49
C CYS A 87 13.56 1.22 -9.82
N ALA A 88 12.44 0.55 -9.52
CA ALA A 88 12.46 -0.82 -9.02
C ALA A 88 11.24 -1.60 -9.50
N ASP A 89 11.35 -2.92 -9.46
CA ASP A 89 10.29 -3.83 -9.86
C ASP A 89 9.21 -3.91 -8.77
N GLU A 90 7.98 -3.62 -9.16
CA GLU A 90 6.80 -3.71 -8.29
C GLU A 90 5.81 -4.77 -8.78
N GLY A 91 5.02 -5.29 -7.86
CA GLY A 91 3.85 -6.12 -8.10
C GLY A 91 2.74 -5.73 -7.15
N CYS A 92 1.55 -6.23 -7.37
CA CYS A 92 0.39 -5.94 -6.53
C CYS A 92 -0.51 -7.15 -6.42
N LEU A 93 -1.08 -7.39 -5.24
CA LEU A 93 -2.05 -8.48 -5.01
C LEU A 93 -3.28 -8.38 -5.93
N SER A 94 -3.67 -7.17 -6.31
CA SER A 94 -4.76 -6.94 -7.26
C SER A 94 -4.43 -7.32 -8.71
N PHE A 95 -3.15 -7.55 -9.02
CA PHE A 95 -2.65 -7.90 -10.34
C PHE A 95 -1.76 -9.14 -10.32
N PRO A 96 -2.31 -10.32 -9.97
CA PRO A 96 -1.52 -11.53 -9.79
C PRO A 96 -0.73 -11.90 -11.05
N GLY A 97 0.59 -12.07 -10.87
CA GLY A 97 1.52 -12.43 -11.94
C GLY A 97 1.88 -11.28 -12.91
N ILE A 98 1.54 -10.04 -12.56
CA ILE A 98 2.02 -8.83 -13.24
C ILE A 98 3.04 -8.15 -12.34
N ARG A 99 4.19 -7.86 -12.92
CA ARG A 99 5.26 -7.05 -12.32
C ARG A 99 5.79 -6.10 -13.37
N GLY A 100 6.40 -5.01 -12.92
CA GLY A 100 7.02 -4.06 -13.83
C GLY A 100 7.81 -2.98 -13.11
N GLU A 101 8.67 -2.30 -13.85
CA GLU A 101 9.49 -1.22 -13.34
C GLU A 101 8.67 0.04 -13.05
N VAL A 102 8.77 0.52 -11.83
CA VAL A 102 8.10 1.73 -11.35
C VAL A 102 9.14 2.70 -10.80
N LYS A 103 9.06 3.95 -11.25
CA LYS A 103 9.90 5.05 -10.75
C LYS A 103 9.19 5.73 -9.59
N ARG A 104 9.87 5.81 -8.43
CA ARG A 104 9.37 6.54 -7.27
C ARG A 104 10.42 7.43 -6.65
N PRO A 105 10.04 8.58 -6.06
CA PRO A 105 10.91 9.33 -5.16
C PRO A 105 11.46 8.43 -4.06
N GLU A 106 12.75 8.56 -3.80
CA GLU A 106 13.46 7.73 -2.79
C GLU A 106 13.03 8.07 -1.37
N ARG A 107 12.62 9.33 -1.12
CA ARG A 107 12.25 9.81 0.21
C ARG A 107 10.89 10.48 0.22
N ILE A 108 10.14 10.19 1.27
CA ILE A 108 8.83 10.79 1.53
C ILE A 108 8.74 11.30 2.96
N ARG A 109 7.79 12.21 3.19
CA ARG A 109 7.21 12.51 4.50
C ARG A 109 5.72 12.20 4.41
N CYS A 110 5.18 11.57 5.43
CA CYS A 110 3.74 11.40 5.55
C CYS A 110 3.27 11.71 6.97
N THR A 111 2.04 12.22 7.06
CA THR A 111 1.29 12.28 8.31
C THR A 111 0.20 11.23 8.25
N TYR A 112 -0.07 10.55 9.33
CA TYR A 112 -1.10 9.53 9.42
C TYR A 112 -1.67 9.46 10.82
N GLN A 113 -2.77 8.74 11.00
CA GLN A 113 -3.32 8.37 12.29
C GLN A 113 -3.15 6.87 12.52
N ASP A 114 -2.87 6.49 13.75
CA ASP A 114 -2.87 5.10 14.18
C ASP A 114 -4.30 4.60 14.48
N LEU A 115 -4.42 3.37 14.98
CA LEU A 115 -5.71 2.74 15.31
C LEU A 115 -6.42 3.36 16.52
N ASP A 116 -5.75 4.19 17.30
CA ASP A 116 -6.32 4.95 18.41
C ASP A 116 -6.62 6.41 18.00
N GLY A 117 -6.37 6.77 16.75
CA GLY A 117 -6.59 8.10 16.20
C GLY A 117 -5.48 9.10 16.50
N ALA A 118 -4.38 8.66 17.14
CA ALA A 118 -3.24 9.53 17.39
C ALA A 118 -2.53 9.88 16.08
N LYS A 119 -2.12 11.14 15.95
CA LYS A 119 -1.44 11.63 14.74
C LYS A 119 0.06 11.44 14.86
N HIS A 120 0.65 10.97 13.78
CA HIS A 120 2.08 10.76 13.65
C HIS A 120 2.61 11.40 12.38
N THR A 121 3.89 11.77 12.41
CA THR A 121 4.64 12.21 11.23
C THR A 121 5.79 11.22 11.01
N MET A 122 5.84 10.62 9.83
CA MET A 122 6.94 9.74 9.44
C MET A 122 7.70 10.34 8.27
N GLU A 123 9.03 10.33 8.36
CA GLU A 123 9.90 10.41 7.19
C GLU A 123 10.41 8.99 6.89
N ALA A 124 10.39 8.60 5.64
CA ALA A 124 10.84 7.28 5.22
C ALA A 124 11.62 7.37 3.91
N GLY A 125 12.53 6.42 3.72
CA GLY A 125 13.30 6.24 2.49
C GLY A 125 13.37 4.78 2.07
N GLY A 126 13.95 4.53 0.89
CA GLY A 126 14.17 3.20 0.36
C GLY A 126 12.90 2.39 0.17
N TRP A 127 13.00 1.10 0.56
CA TRP A 127 11.89 0.17 0.39
C TRP A 127 10.65 0.55 1.20
N LEU A 128 10.82 1.03 2.43
CA LEU A 128 9.69 1.47 3.26
C LEU A 128 8.91 2.61 2.59
N ALA A 129 9.62 3.62 2.07
CA ALA A 129 8.99 4.71 1.34
C ALA A 129 8.26 4.22 0.09
N ARG A 130 8.79 3.21 -0.60
CA ARG A 130 8.17 2.61 -1.79
C ARG A 130 6.87 1.90 -1.44
N VAL A 131 6.86 1.08 -0.40
CA VAL A 131 5.66 0.37 0.06
C VAL A 131 4.57 1.37 0.46
N ILE A 132 4.91 2.39 1.24
CA ILE A 132 3.95 3.43 1.65
C ILE A 132 3.37 4.17 0.42
N GLN A 133 4.20 4.53 -0.56
CA GLN A 133 3.73 5.16 -1.79
C GLN A 133 2.80 4.26 -2.60
N HIS A 134 3.10 2.96 -2.67
CA HIS A 134 2.27 1.98 -3.38
C HIS A 134 0.88 1.89 -2.77
N GLU A 135 0.80 1.75 -1.44
CA GLU A 135 -0.50 1.66 -0.74
C GLU A 135 -1.27 2.98 -0.74
N TYR A 136 -0.56 4.10 -0.65
CA TYR A 136 -1.16 5.42 -0.77
C TYR A 136 -1.78 5.66 -2.15
N ASP A 137 -1.14 5.19 -3.22
CA ASP A 137 -1.69 5.23 -4.57
C ASP A 137 -3.05 4.55 -4.63
N HIS A 138 -3.20 3.35 -4.04
CA HIS A 138 -4.48 2.65 -3.99
C HIS A 138 -5.58 3.50 -3.33
N VAL A 139 -5.26 4.19 -2.24
CA VAL A 139 -6.19 5.08 -1.54
C VAL A 139 -6.60 6.27 -2.42
N LYS A 140 -5.71 6.74 -3.28
CA LYS A 140 -5.98 7.83 -4.25
C LYS A 140 -6.56 7.32 -5.57
N GLY A 141 -6.78 6.01 -5.72
CA GLY A 141 -7.32 5.41 -6.94
C GLY A 141 -6.30 5.28 -8.08
N VAL A 142 -5.02 5.32 -7.75
CA VAL A 142 -3.90 5.12 -8.67
C VAL A 142 -3.37 3.69 -8.54
N LEU A 143 -2.96 3.09 -9.64
CA LEU A 143 -2.44 1.73 -9.67
C LEU A 143 -0.97 1.74 -10.09
N PHE A 144 -0.16 0.81 -9.57
CA PHE A 144 1.26 0.75 -9.94
C PHE A 144 1.46 0.61 -11.47
N ILE A 145 0.52 -0.03 -12.16
CA ILE A 145 0.55 -0.17 -13.61
C ILE A 145 0.41 1.17 -14.35
N ASP A 146 -0.16 2.21 -13.70
CA ASP A 146 -0.27 3.56 -14.28
C ASP A 146 1.11 4.27 -14.30
N HIS A 147 2.04 3.82 -13.48
CA HIS A 147 3.43 4.29 -13.45
C HIS A 147 4.38 3.51 -14.37
N MET A 148 3.92 2.36 -14.89
CA MET A 148 4.77 1.52 -15.73
C MET A 148 5.05 2.16 -17.09
N PRO A 149 6.25 1.96 -17.66
CA PRO A 149 6.53 2.35 -19.03
C PRO A 149 5.55 1.71 -20.02
N THR A 150 5.05 2.50 -20.97
CA THR A 150 4.06 2.03 -21.98
C THR A 150 4.50 0.74 -22.70
N ARG A 151 5.81 0.57 -22.92
CA ARG A 151 6.36 -0.64 -23.56
C ARG A 151 6.13 -1.88 -22.71
N GLU A 152 6.40 -1.80 -21.41
CA GLU A 152 6.21 -2.92 -20.48
C GLU A 152 4.73 -3.24 -20.29
N LEU A 153 3.90 -2.19 -20.14
CA LEU A 153 2.45 -2.36 -20.04
C LEU A 153 1.88 -3.10 -21.25
N LYS A 154 2.34 -2.78 -22.46
CA LYS A 154 1.96 -3.52 -23.69
C LYS A 154 2.35 -4.99 -23.63
N MET A 155 3.50 -5.33 -23.08
CA MET A 155 3.93 -6.72 -22.92
C MET A 155 3.04 -7.51 -21.96
N GLN A 156 2.39 -6.84 -21.01
CA GLN A 156 1.47 -7.44 -20.02
C GLN A 156 0.00 -7.41 -20.48
N GLU A 157 -0.31 -6.85 -21.66
CA GLU A 157 -1.69 -6.58 -22.09
C GLU A 157 -2.60 -7.83 -22.06
N ALA A 158 -2.08 -8.98 -22.48
CA ALA A 158 -2.84 -10.23 -22.49
C ALA A 158 -3.23 -10.68 -21.07
N LYS A 159 -2.29 -10.53 -20.10
CA LYS A 159 -2.56 -10.85 -18.69
C LYS A 159 -3.56 -9.86 -18.10
N LEU A 160 -3.39 -8.57 -18.37
CA LEU A 160 -4.32 -7.51 -17.91
C LEU A 160 -5.74 -7.75 -18.43
N LYS A 161 -5.90 -8.07 -19.71
CA LYS A 161 -7.20 -8.44 -20.30
C LYS A 161 -7.82 -9.66 -19.60
N LYS A 162 -7.00 -10.66 -19.27
CA LYS A 162 -7.46 -11.86 -18.56
C LYS A 162 -7.94 -11.54 -17.16
N ILE A 163 -7.20 -10.72 -16.40
CA ILE A 163 -7.58 -10.27 -15.04
C ILE A 163 -8.88 -9.48 -15.11
N LYS A 164 -8.97 -8.48 -15.98
CA LYS A 164 -10.17 -7.66 -16.18
C LYS A 164 -11.40 -8.50 -16.52
N ARG A 165 -11.25 -9.54 -17.35
CA ARG A 165 -12.33 -10.46 -17.69
C ARG A 165 -12.76 -11.26 -16.46
N LYS A 166 -11.81 -11.86 -15.72
CA LYS A 166 -12.12 -12.63 -14.50
C LYS A 166 -12.84 -11.78 -13.46
N SER A 167 -12.34 -10.57 -13.19
CA SER A 167 -12.95 -9.66 -12.25
C SER A 167 -14.38 -9.28 -12.65
N ARG A 168 -14.59 -8.95 -13.92
CA ARG A 168 -15.93 -8.64 -14.45
C ARG A 168 -16.89 -9.84 -14.35
N ASP A 169 -16.41 -11.03 -14.64
CA ASP A 169 -17.25 -12.24 -14.58
C ASP A 169 -17.58 -12.59 -13.13
N TRP A 170 -16.64 -12.41 -12.19
CA TRP A 170 -16.88 -12.55 -10.77
C TRP A 170 -17.91 -11.55 -10.24
N LEU A 171 -17.80 -10.28 -10.63
CA LEU A 171 -18.75 -9.22 -10.25
C LEU A 171 -20.18 -9.47 -10.76
N LYS A 172 -20.35 -10.11 -11.91
CA LYS A 172 -21.69 -10.50 -12.41
C LYS A 172 -22.38 -11.51 -11.48
N VAL A 173 -21.60 -12.38 -10.85
CA VAL A 173 -22.11 -13.46 -9.99
C VAL A 173 -22.27 -12.97 -8.54
N HIS A 174 -21.30 -12.21 -8.04
CA HIS A 174 -21.17 -11.86 -6.62
C HIS A 174 -21.34 -10.37 -6.34
N GLY A 175 -21.35 -9.52 -7.36
CA GLY A 175 -21.48 -8.07 -7.18
C GLY A 175 -22.83 -7.73 -6.58
N LYS A 176 -22.83 -6.84 -5.56
CA LYS A 176 -24.08 -6.30 -5.00
C LYS A 176 -24.85 -5.61 -6.14
N LYS A 177 -26.09 -6.01 -6.39
CA LYS A 177 -27.00 -5.21 -7.21
C LYS A 177 -27.17 -3.87 -6.49
N LYS A 178 -26.66 -2.80 -7.11
CA LYS A 178 -26.94 -1.43 -6.66
C LYS A 178 -28.42 -1.13 -6.81
#